data_f76e549de5c3429fd128e9b3dd060d24
#
_entry.id   f76e549de5c3429fd128e9b3dd060d24
#
_cell.length_a   1.000
_cell.length_b   1.000
_cell.length_c   1.000
_cell.angle_alpha   90.00
_cell.angle_beta   90.00
_cell.angle_gamma   90.00
#
_symmetry.space_group_name_H-M   'P 1'
#
loop_
_entity.id
_entity.type
_entity.pdbx_description
1 polymer ?
#
loop_
_entity_poly.entity_id
_entity_poly.type
_entity_poly.pdbx_seq_one_letter_code
_entity_poly.pdbx_strand_id
1 'polypeptide(L)' 'MEEKDVRRLQSAYEMFGRLMLDEKIYLKKGMTFGCVCRIIGVSPEYLDEVLIREMGMSGQSLMDAYRISSKRGRVVTSE' A
#
# COMPACT_ATOMS: atom_id res chain seq x y z
N MET A 1 -2.07 23.41 6.95
CA MET A 1 -1.26 22.19 6.93
C MET A 1 0.20 22.53 6.80
N GLU A 2 0.98 21.97 7.66
CA GLU A 2 2.40 22.24 7.67
C GLU A 2 3.08 21.55 6.48
N GLU A 3 4.12 22.20 6.00
CA GLU A 3 4.91 21.65 4.92
C GLU A 3 5.50 20.31 5.30
N LYS A 4 5.86 20.15 6.55
CA LYS A 4 6.42 18.91 7.05
C LYS A 4 5.43 17.76 6.93
N ASP A 5 4.17 18.04 7.25
CA ASP A 5 3.14 17.02 7.19
C ASP A 5 2.90 16.56 5.77
N VAL A 6 2.93 17.51 4.84
CA VAL A 6 2.74 17.17 3.43
C VAL A 6 3.88 16.30 2.93
N ARG A 7 5.11 16.63 3.28
CA ARG A 7 6.26 15.85 2.87
C ARG A 7 6.23 14.46 3.48
N ARG A 8 5.82 14.38 4.75
CA ARG A 8 5.75 13.09 5.42
C ARG A 8 4.73 12.19 4.75
N LEU A 9 3.58 12.74 4.39
CA LEU A 9 2.55 11.96 3.72
C LEU A 9 3.01 11.51 2.35
N GLN A 10 3.71 12.38 1.64
CA GLN A 10 4.21 12.06 0.32
C GLN A 10 5.26 10.97 0.40
N SER A 11 6.15 11.06 1.38
CA SER A 11 7.16 10.02 1.60
C SER A 11 6.52 8.69 1.97
N ALA A 12 5.50 8.74 2.81
CA ALA A 12 4.79 7.53 3.21
C ALA A 12 4.12 6.87 2.00
N TYR A 13 3.54 7.68 1.14
CA TYR A 13 2.89 7.18 -0.06
C TYR A 13 3.89 6.48 -0.98
N GLU A 14 5.05 7.11 -1.17
CA GLU A 14 6.09 6.54 -2.00
C GLU A 14 6.64 5.26 -1.40
N MET A 15 6.84 5.26 -0.09
CA MET A 15 7.34 4.08 0.60
C MET A 15 6.35 2.93 0.53
N PHE A 16 5.06 3.25 0.66
CA PHE A 16 4.02 2.24 0.52
C PHE A 16 4.07 1.63 -0.87
N GLY A 17 4.21 2.47 -1.89
CA GLY A 17 4.30 1.97 -3.26
C GLY A 17 5.49 1.06 -3.47
N ARG A 18 6.63 1.44 -2.88
CA ARG A 18 7.84 0.63 -3.00
C ARG A 18 7.68 -0.71 -2.30
N LEU A 19 7.09 -0.70 -1.11
CA LEU A 19 6.84 -1.95 -0.39
C LEU A 19 5.90 -2.86 -1.15
N MET A 20 4.93 -2.27 -1.83
CA MET A 20 3.97 -3.06 -2.59
C MET A 20 4.57 -3.58 -3.89
N LEU A 21 5.32 -2.76 -4.60
CA LEU A 21 5.82 -3.13 -5.92
C LEU A 21 7.15 -3.88 -5.87
N ASP A 22 8.07 -3.42 -5.04
CA ASP A 22 9.40 -4.02 -4.96
C ASP A 22 9.45 -5.18 -3.99
N GLU A 23 8.93 -4.96 -2.79
CA GLU A 23 8.98 -5.97 -1.74
C GLU A 23 7.82 -6.94 -1.80
N LYS A 24 6.74 -6.54 -2.49
CA LYS A 24 5.53 -7.35 -2.58
C LYS A 24 5.07 -7.78 -1.19
N ILE A 25 5.05 -6.81 -0.30
CA ILE A 25 4.78 -7.05 1.11
C ILE A 25 3.38 -7.63 1.33
N TYR A 26 2.48 -7.42 0.38
CA TYR A 26 1.13 -7.95 0.48
C TYR A 26 1.09 -9.48 0.42
N LEU A 27 2.17 -10.10 -0.02
CA LEU A 27 2.24 -11.56 -0.11
C LEU A 27 2.62 -12.19 1.22
N LYS A 28 3.09 -11.40 2.16
CA LYS A 28 3.45 -11.93 3.46
C LYS A 28 2.21 -12.33 4.24
N LYS A 29 2.24 -13.51 4.80
CA LYS A 29 1.11 -14.04 5.55
C LYS A 29 0.80 -13.17 6.74
N GLY A 30 -0.48 -12.82 6.91
CA GLY A 30 -0.89 -12.00 8.03
C GLY A 30 -0.59 -10.53 7.89
N MET A 31 -0.05 -10.11 6.75
CA MET A 31 0.25 -8.71 6.54
C MET A 31 -1.02 -7.93 6.26
N THR A 32 -1.25 -6.88 7.02
CA THR A 32 -2.39 -6.00 6.84
C THR A 32 -1.91 -4.59 6.56
N PHE A 33 -2.84 -3.75 6.11
CA PHE A 33 -2.51 -2.36 5.84
C PHE A 33 -2.00 -1.66 7.10
N GLY A 34 -2.60 -1.99 8.25
CA GLY A 34 -2.14 -1.42 9.50
C GLY A 34 -0.70 -1.78 9.81
N CYS A 35 -0.31 -3.01 9.51
CA CYS A 35 1.07 -3.44 9.73
C CYS A 35 2.02 -2.69 8.82
N VAL A 36 1.63 -2.50 7.57
CA VAL A 36 2.45 -1.76 6.61
C VAL A 36 2.64 -0.33 7.08
N CYS A 37 1.57 0.30 7.54
CA CYS A 37 1.66 1.68 8.02
C CYS A 37 2.57 1.78 9.24
N ARG A 38 2.57 0.76 10.09
CA ARG A 38 3.47 0.73 11.24
C ARG A 38 4.91 0.64 10.81
N ILE A 39 5.19 -0.16 9.80
CA ILE A 39 6.54 -0.28 9.25
C ILE A 39 7.00 1.06 8.69
N ILE A 40 6.11 1.74 7.97
CA ILE A 40 6.42 3.04 7.39
C ILE A 40 6.54 4.12 8.46
N GLY A 41 5.77 3.97 9.53
CA GLY A 41 5.76 4.96 10.60
C GLY A 41 4.74 6.05 10.38
N VAL A 42 3.60 5.70 9.80
CA VAL A 42 2.54 6.66 9.51
C VAL A 42 1.21 6.10 10.00
N SER A 43 0.28 6.99 10.32
CA SER A 43 -1.04 6.59 10.72
C SER A 43 -1.79 5.98 9.55
N PRO A 44 -2.46 4.83 9.75
CA PRO A 44 -3.23 4.22 8.67
C PRO A 44 -4.29 5.16 8.11
N GLU A 45 -4.87 5.99 8.95
CA GLU A 45 -5.91 6.91 8.52
C GLU A 45 -5.38 7.94 7.54
N TYR A 46 -4.18 8.45 7.80
CA TYR A 46 -3.58 9.44 6.93
C TYR A 46 -3.21 8.84 5.57
N LEU A 47 -2.54 7.70 5.60
CA LEU A 47 -2.13 7.07 4.36
C LEU A 47 -3.34 6.61 3.56
N ASP A 48 -4.35 6.10 4.26
CA ASP A 48 -5.59 5.67 3.62
C ASP A 48 -6.24 6.83 2.86
N GLU A 49 -6.25 8.00 3.49
CA GLU A 49 -6.82 9.18 2.88
C GLU A 49 -6.09 9.56 1.59
N VAL A 50 -4.77 9.48 1.64
CA VAL A 50 -3.97 9.78 0.47
C VAL A 50 -4.24 8.76 -0.64
N LEU A 51 -4.31 7.49 -0.28
CA LEU A 51 -4.55 6.44 -1.26
C LEU A 51 -5.92 6.58 -1.91
N ILE A 52 -6.93 6.90 -1.12
CA ILE A 52 -8.27 7.09 -1.68
C ILE A 52 -8.26 8.26 -2.67
N ARG A 53 -7.54 9.32 -2.33
CA ARG A 53 -7.47 10.50 -3.18
C ARG A 53 -6.71 10.21 -4.46
N GLU A 54 -5.60 9.49 -4.36
CA GLU A 54 -4.74 9.26 -5.52
C GLU A 54 -5.13 8.03 -6.32
N MET A 55 -5.58 7.00 -5.65
CA MET A 55 -5.84 5.71 -6.29
C MET A 55 -7.33 5.36 -6.33
N GLY A 56 -8.13 6.04 -5.55
CA GLY A 56 -9.57 5.75 -5.50
C GLY A 56 -9.91 4.52 -4.67
N MET A 57 -8.98 4.01 -3.89
CA MET A 57 -9.18 2.83 -3.06
C MET A 57 -8.50 2.99 -1.72
N SER A 58 -9.06 2.36 -0.71
CA SER A 58 -8.41 2.31 0.59
C SER A 58 -7.18 1.41 0.52
N GLY A 59 -6.29 1.56 1.51
CA GLY A 59 -5.06 0.81 1.53
C GLY A 59 -5.28 -0.69 1.62
N GLN A 60 -6.23 -1.10 2.47
CA GLN A 60 -6.52 -2.52 2.62
C GLN A 60 -7.11 -3.10 1.34
N SER A 61 -7.99 -2.36 0.71
CA SER A 61 -8.58 -2.79 -0.55
C SER A 61 -7.52 -2.92 -1.63
N LEU A 62 -6.58 -1.98 -1.64
CA LEU A 62 -5.48 -2.00 -2.59
C LEU A 62 -4.60 -3.23 -2.39
N MET A 63 -4.27 -3.55 -1.13
CA MET A 63 -3.49 -4.73 -0.83
C MET A 63 -4.20 -6.00 -1.24
N ASP A 64 -5.50 -6.06 -0.99
CA ASP A 64 -6.29 -7.22 -1.38
C ASP A 64 -6.34 -7.38 -2.89
N ALA A 65 -6.46 -6.25 -3.59
CA ALA A 65 -6.49 -6.28 -5.05
C ALA A 65 -5.16 -6.78 -5.61
N TYR A 66 -4.06 -6.32 -5.03
CA TYR A 66 -2.74 -6.78 -5.46
C TYR A 66 -2.57 -8.27 -5.20
N ARG A 67 -3.08 -8.73 -4.07
CA ARG A 67 -2.96 -10.14 -3.71
C ARG A 67 -3.73 -11.01 -4.70
N ILE A 68 -4.93 -10.59 -5.04
CA ILE A 68 -5.75 -11.31 -6.01
C ILE A 68 -5.11 -11.25 -7.39
N SER A 69 -4.65 -10.07 -7.77
CA SER A 69 -4.03 -9.87 -9.08
C SER A 69 -2.77 -10.71 -9.22
N SER A 70 -2.01 -10.86 -8.14
CA SER A 70 -0.80 -11.67 -8.17
C SER A 70 -1.12 -13.12 -8.46
N LYS A 71 -2.17 -13.64 -7.86
CA LYS A 71 -2.58 -15.02 -8.10
C LYS A 71 -3.04 -15.21 -9.54
N ARG A 72 -3.82 -14.25 -10.03
CA ARG A 72 -4.30 -14.32 -11.41
C ARG A 72 -3.17 -14.21 -12.39
N GLY A 73 -2.24 -13.30 -12.11
CA GLY A 73 -1.09 -13.11 -12.99
C GLY A 73 -0.30 -14.37 -13.15
N ARG A 74 -0.18 -15.13 -12.07
CA ARG A 74 0.57 -16.39 -12.12
C ARG A 74 -0.13 -17.39 -13.04
N VAL A 75 -1.45 -17.45 -12.95
CA VAL A 75 -2.22 -18.36 -13.77
C VAL A 75 -2.11 -17.96 -15.24
N VAL A 76 -2.25 -16.67 -15.49
CA VAL A 76 -2.20 -16.16 -16.86
C VAL A 76 -0.83 -16.39 -17.47
N THR A 77 0.22 -16.14 -16.71
CA THR A 77 1.57 -16.27 -17.24
C THR A 77 1.96 -17.71 -17.49
N SER A 78 1.27 -18.63 -16.88
CA SER A 78 1.58 -20.04 -17.10
C SER A 78 1.17 -20.51 -18.48
N GLU A 79 0.45 -19.69 -19.18
CA GLU A 79 0.12 -20.00 -20.56
C GLU A 79 1.36 -19.84 -21.44
#